data_8f7a8bf569e96a862c51a399f944b301
#
_entry.id   8f7a8bf569e96a862c51a399f944b301
#
_cell.length_a   1.000
_cell.length_b   1.000
_cell.length_c   1.000
_cell.angle_alpha   90.00
_cell.angle_beta   90.00
_cell.angle_gamma   90.00
#
_symmetry.space_group_name_H-M   'P 1'
#
loop_
_entity.id
_entity.type
_entity.pdbx_description
1 polymer ?
#
loop_
_entity_poly.entity_id
_entity_poly.type
_entity_poly.pdbx_seq_one_letter_code
_entity_poly.pdbx_strand_id
1 'polypeptide(L)'
;MNNSYYGVNIRTIDSLAMADLLSQILAGNMRKEDREELEAQGRMPYGGLYESMTTSIEAYYAIHERMPLAAFGIGLCPEGCSIWMLGTTMCERHKKALVACMQDYI
;
A
#
# COMPACT_ATOMS: atom_id res chain seq x y z
N MET A 1 -11.53 -4.65 14.12
CA MET A 1 -10.46 -5.00 15.05
C MET A 1 -9.15 -4.41 14.55
N ASN A 2 -8.43 -3.73 15.40
CA ASN A 2 -7.15 -3.13 15.02
C ASN A 2 -6.01 -4.14 15.16
N ASN A 3 -5.34 -4.44 14.07
CA ASN A 3 -4.11 -5.20 14.12
C ASN A 3 -2.97 -4.20 14.31
N SER A 4 -2.43 -4.18 15.51
CA SER A 4 -1.36 -3.26 15.87
C SER A 4 -0.16 -4.03 16.38
N TYR A 5 0.99 -3.84 15.73
CA TYR A 5 2.26 -4.43 16.13
C TYR A 5 3.32 -3.33 16.12
N TYR A 6 3.97 -3.09 17.25
CA TYR A 6 5.04 -2.10 17.37
C TYR A 6 4.60 -0.71 16.86
N GLY A 7 3.34 -0.35 17.11
CA GLY A 7 2.80 0.93 16.68
C GLY A 7 2.34 1.00 15.23
N VAL A 8 2.42 -0.08 14.49
CA VAL A 8 1.91 -0.15 13.11
C VAL A 8 0.50 -0.72 13.11
N ASN A 9 -0.42 -0.02 12.46
CA ASN A 9 -1.81 -0.44 12.31
C ASN A 9 -2.13 -0.66 10.85
N ILE A 10 -2.97 -1.66 10.56
CA ILE A 10 -3.49 -1.90 9.22
C ILE A 10 -4.94 -1.43 9.18
N ARG A 11 -5.28 -0.67 8.16
CA ARG A 11 -6.63 -0.13 7.97
C ARG A 11 -7.11 -0.37 6.55
N THR A 12 -8.43 -0.51 6.40
CA THR A 12 -9.05 -0.71 5.09
C THR A 12 -9.12 0.62 4.33
N ILE A 13 -8.90 0.57 3.02
CA ILE A 13 -9.14 1.69 2.12
C ILE A 13 -10.56 1.49 1.57
N ASP A 14 -11.50 2.31 1.99
CA ASP A 14 -12.92 2.10 1.70
C ASP A 14 -13.61 3.28 1.01
N SER A 15 -12.86 4.28 0.58
CA SER A 15 -13.44 5.41 -0.15
C SER A 15 -12.47 5.95 -1.19
N LEU A 16 -13.02 6.59 -2.23
CA LEU A 16 -12.21 7.22 -3.27
C LEU A 16 -11.42 8.41 -2.72
N ALA A 17 -12.01 9.15 -1.77
CA ALA A 17 -11.32 10.26 -1.14
C ALA A 17 -10.09 9.80 -0.37
N MET A 18 -10.19 8.69 0.35
CA MET A 18 -9.07 8.11 1.07
C MET A 18 -8.02 7.59 0.10
N ALA A 19 -8.43 6.92 -0.98
CA ALA A 19 -7.50 6.44 -2.01
C ALA A 19 -6.72 7.59 -2.63
N ASP A 20 -7.38 8.71 -2.91
CA ASP A 20 -6.74 9.90 -3.47
C ASP A 20 -5.69 10.47 -2.50
N LEU A 21 -6.09 10.68 -1.25
CA LEU A 21 -5.19 11.24 -0.24
C LEU A 21 -3.96 10.35 -0.01
N LEU A 22 -4.20 9.05 0.16
CA LEU A 22 -3.11 8.09 0.38
C LEU A 22 -2.18 8.03 -0.84
N SER A 23 -2.73 8.07 -2.03
CA SER A 23 -1.93 8.06 -3.25
C SER A 23 -1.01 9.27 -3.34
N GLN A 24 -1.49 10.45 -2.93
CA GLN A 24 -0.67 11.65 -2.89
C GLN A 24 0.48 11.52 -1.89
N ILE A 25 0.16 11.06 -0.67
CA ILE A 25 1.17 10.94 0.39
C ILE A 25 2.20 9.87 0.04
N LEU A 26 1.75 8.70 -0.36
CA LEU A 26 2.64 7.58 -0.66
C LEU A 26 3.50 7.84 -1.90
N ALA A 27 2.93 8.47 -2.93
CA ALA A 27 3.69 8.81 -4.13
C ALA A 27 4.84 9.77 -3.83
N GLY A 28 4.63 10.70 -2.92
CA GLY A 28 5.66 11.67 -2.53
C GLY A 28 6.82 11.05 -1.75
N ASN A 29 6.64 9.85 -1.20
CA ASN A 29 7.63 9.18 -0.35
C ASN A 29 7.93 7.76 -0.81
N MET A 30 7.59 7.42 -2.04
CA MET A 30 7.71 6.06 -2.57
C MET A 30 9.16 5.56 -2.59
N ARG A 31 9.35 4.28 -2.28
CA ARG A 31 10.65 3.65 -2.40
C ARG A 31 11.10 3.67 -3.86
N LYS A 32 12.41 3.77 -4.06
CA LYS A 32 13.00 3.82 -5.40
C LYS A 32 12.62 2.59 -6.24
N GLU A 33 12.65 1.41 -5.62
CA GLU A 33 12.35 0.15 -6.31
C GLU A 33 10.91 0.13 -6.83
N ASP A 34 9.97 0.59 -6.02
CA ASP A 34 8.55 0.64 -6.39
C ASP A 34 8.32 1.67 -7.50
N ARG A 35 9.00 2.82 -7.42
CA ARG A 35 8.90 3.85 -8.44
C ARG A 35 9.43 3.36 -9.79
N GLU A 36 10.58 2.70 -9.77
CA GLU A 36 11.17 2.17 -11.00
C GLU A 36 10.29 1.10 -11.63
N GLU A 37 9.66 0.26 -10.81
CA GLU A 37 8.75 -0.77 -11.29
C GLU A 37 7.53 -0.16 -12.00
N LEU A 38 6.93 0.87 -11.40
CA LEU A 38 5.80 1.55 -12.01
C LEU A 38 6.20 2.26 -13.31
N GLU A 39 7.35 2.93 -13.31
CA GLU A 39 7.85 3.62 -14.50
C GLU A 39 8.14 2.64 -15.65
N ALA A 40 8.66 1.46 -15.33
CA ALA A 40 8.91 0.41 -16.31
C ALA A 40 7.60 -0.07 -16.95
N GLN A 41 6.48 0.05 -16.25
CA GLN A 41 5.15 -0.27 -16.78
C GLN A 41 4.48 0.92 -17.46
N GLY A 42 5.18 2.04 -17.58
CA GLY A 42 4.61 3.26 -18.13
C GLY A 42 3.65 3.97 -17.19
N ARG A 43 3.76 3.73 -15.89
CA ARG A 43 2.85 4.28 -14.88
C ARG A 43 3.57 5.30 -14.00
N MET A 44 2.83 6.36 -13.63
CA MET A 44 3.33 7.34 -12.67
C MET A 44 3.01 6.87 -11.24
N PRO A 45 3.81 7.27 -10.23
CA PRO A 45 3.57 6.81 -8.85
C PRO A 45 2.16 7.07 -8.34
N TYR A 46 1.64 8.29 -8.47
CA TYR A 46 0.28 8.59 -8.02
C TYR A 46 -0.75 7.74 -8.77
N GLY A 47 -0.69 7.75 -10.10
CA GLY A 47 -1.64 7.02 -10.94
C GLY A 47 -1.62 5.54 -10.68
N GLY A 48 -0.43 4.96 -10.52
CA GLY A 48 -0.28 3.55 -10.22
C GLY A 48 -0.88 3.16 -8.88
N LEU A 49 -0.64 3.98 -7.85
CA LEU A 49 -1.22 3.76 -6.53
C LEU A 49 -2.73 3.89 -6.56
N TYR A 50 -3.25 4.98 -7.13
CA TYR A 50 -4.68 5.24 -7.18
C TYR A 50 -5.43 4.13 -7.93
N GLU A 51 -4.90 3.74 -9.08
CA GLU A 51 -5.48 2.66 -9.87
C GLU A 51 -5.48 1.34 -9.09
N SER A 52 -4.34 1.00 -8.46
CA SER A 52 -4.25 -0.23 -7.68
C SER A 52 -5.26 -0.25 -6.53
N MET A 53 -5.39 0.87 -5.80
CA MET A 53 -6.32 0.97 -4.69
C MET A 53 -7.78 0.88 -5.13
N THR A 54 -8.13 1.52 -6.25
CA THR A 54 -9.54 1.63 -6.68
C THR A 54 -10.02 0.45 -7.51
N THR A 55 -9.11 -0.34 -8.08
CA THR A 55 -9.48 -1.50 -8.88
C THR A 55 -9.32 -2.83 -8.13
N SER A 56 -8.77 -2.80 -6.92
CA SER A 56 -8.56 -4.00 -6.13
C SER A 56 -9.86 -4.51 -5.51
N ILE A 57 -9.94 -5.82 -5.29
CA ILE A 57 -11.05 -6.43 -4.56
C ILE A 57 -11.03 -5.92 -3.12
N GLU A 58 -9.84 -5.91 -2.54
CA GLU A 58 -9.60 -5.38 -1.19
C GLU A 58 -8.31 -4.58 -1.22
N ALA A 59 -8.30 -3.44 -0.55
CA ALA A 59 -7.12 -2.60 -0.42
C ALA A 59 -6.98 -2.11 1.02
N TYR A 60 -5.74 -2.08 1.48
CA TYR A 60 -5.38 -1.73 2.85
C TYR A 60 -4.19 -0.80 2.85
N TYR A 61 -4.00 -0.10 3.96
CA TYR A 61 -2.77 0.66 4.19
C TYR A 61 -2.26 0.44 5.60
N ALA A 62 -0.94 0.55 5.74
CA ALA A 62 -0.27 0.47 7.03
C ALA A 62 0.08 1.89 7.47
N ILE A 63 -0.18 2.21 8.73
CA ILE A 63 0.08 3.54 9.28
C ILE A 63 0.83 3.43 10.60
N HIS A 64 1.80 4.34 10.83
CA HIS A 64 2.57 4.44 12.05
C HIS A 64 2.65 5.92 12.44
N GLU A 65 2.15 6.25 13.64
CA GLU A 65 2.17 7.63 14.14
C GLU A 65 1.63 8.63 13.13
N ARG A 66 0.47 8.33 12.54
CA ARG A 66 -0.21 9.16 11.55
C ARG A 66 0.49 9.24 10.20
N MET A 67 1.57 8.48 10.00
CA MET A 67 2.27 8.47 8.72
C MET A 67 2.00 7.15 7.99
N PRO A 68 1.39 7.19 6.80
CA PRO A 68 1.24 5.99 5.99
C PRO A 68 2.59 5.43 5.57
N LEU A 69 2.78 4.14 5.74
CA LEU A 69 4.02 3.45 5.39
C LEU A 69 3.93 2.77 4.03
N ALA A 70 2.79 2.18 3.73
CA ALA A 70 2.61 1.36 2.54
C ALA A 70 1.13 1.12 2.30
N ALA A 71 0.78 0.76 1.07
CA ALA A 71 -0.53 0.24 0.73
C ALA A 71 -0.34 -1.13 0.08
N PHE A 72 -1.32 -2.01 0.27
CA PHE A 72 -1.30 -3.34 -0.32
C PHE A 72 -2.71 -3.81 -0.56
N GLY A 73 -2.86 -4.82 -1.39
CA GLY A 73 -4.19 -5.31 -1.68
C GLY A 73 -4.20 -6.53 -2.58
N ILE A 74 -5.41 -6.94 -2.93
CA ILE A 74 -5.67 -8.08 -3.78
C ILE A 74 -6.38 -7.59 -5.02
N GLY A 75 -5.75 -7.79 -6.18
CA GLY A 75 -6.33 -7.43 -7.47
C GLY A 75 -6.73 -8.66 -8.25
N LEU A 76 -7.59 -8.47 -9.24
CA LEU A 76 -7.95 -9.52 -10.19
C LEU A 76 -7.03 -9.43 -11.41
N CYS A 77 -6.63 -10.59 -11.90
CA CYS A 77 -5.89 -10.70 -13.16
C CYS A 77 -6.43 -11.92 -13.91
N PRO A 78 -6.12 -12.07 -15.22
CA PRO A 78 -6.64 -13.19 -16.00
C PRO A 78 -6.35 -14.58 -15.41
N GLU A 79 -5.24 -14.71 -14.68
CA GLU A 79 -4.84 -15.97 -14.06
C GLU A 79 -5.44 -16.16 -12.66
N GLY A 80 -6.25 -15.21 -12.15
CA GLY A 80 -6.86 -15.31 -10.83
C GLY A 80 -6.66 -14.04 -10.01
N CYS A 81 -6.11 -14.17 -8.79
CA CYS A 81 -5.84 -13.04 -7.91
C CYS A 81 -4.35 -12.74 -7.86
N SER A 82 -4.02 -11.47 -7.76
CA SER A 82 -2.65 -11.02 -7.54
C SER A 82 -2.58 -10.18 -6.28
N ILE A 83 -1.47 -10.29 -5.57
CA ILE A 83 -1.21 -9.47 -4.39
C ILE A 83 -0.22 -8.38 -4.79
N TRP A 84 -0.52 -7.14 -4.43
CA TRP A 84 0.37 -6.02 -4.71
C TRP A 84 0.71 -5.29 -3.42
N MET A 85 1.87 -4.63 -3.42
CA MET A 85 2.30 -3.78 -2.32
C MET A 85 3.19 -2.67 -2.87
N LEU A 86 2.91 -1.44 -2.43
CA LEU A 86 3.73 -0.28 -2.77
C LEU A 86 4.02 0.46 -1.47
N GLY A 87 5.28 0.75 -1.22
CA GLY A 87 5.70 1.30 0.05
C GLY A 87 6.47 2.61 -0.04
N THR A 88 6.66 3.22 1.12
CA THR A 88 7.50 4.39 1.27
C THR A 88 8.89 4.00 1.74
N THR A 89 9.80 4.98 1.77
CA THR A 89 11.14 4.78 2.31
C THR A 89 11.12 4.41 3.79
N MET A 90 10.01 4.68 4.48
CA MET A 90 9.86 4.32 5.91
C MET A 90 9.61 2.84 6.13
N CYS A 91 9.29 2.08 5.08
CA CYS A 91 9.04 0.64 5.20
C CYS A 91 10.23 -0.11 5.81
N GLU A 92 11.45 0.27 5.45
CA GLU A 92 12.64 -0.41 5.95
C GLU A 92 12.78 -0.30 7.47
N ARG A 93 12.39 0.84 8.04
CA ARG A 93 12.48 1.06 9.49
C ARG A 93 11.43 0.23 10.25
N HIS A 94 10.31 -0.10 9.60
CA HIS A 94 9.20 -0.79 10.24
C HIS A 94 8.90 -2.14 9.59
N LYS A 95 9.87 -2.68 8.87
CA LYS A 95 9.70 -3.90 8.08
C LYS A 95 9.17 -5.08 8.90
N LYS A 96 9.74 -5.30 10.07
CA LYS A 96 9.36 -6.42 10.93
C LYS A 96 7.91 -6.31 11.40
N ALA A 97 7.53 -5.13 11.86
CA ALA A 97 6.16 -4.86 12.31
C ALA A 97 5.17 -4.96 11.15
N LEU A 98 5.55 -4.43 10.00
CA LEU A 98 4.71 -4.44 8.81
C LEU A 98 4.42 -5.86 8.35
N VAL A 99 5.45 -6.71 8.27
CA VAL A 99 5.29 -8.11 7.87
C VAL A 99 4.39 -8.84 8.86
N ALA A 100 4.58 -8.63 10.17
CA ALA A 100 3.76 -9.25 11.19
C ALA A 100 2.28 -8.86 11.03
N CYS A 101 2.01 -7.58 10.79
CA CYS A 101 0.64 -7.11 10.57
C CYS A 101 0.03 -7.71 9.30
N MET A 102 0.78 -7.76 8.22
CA MET A 102 0.28 -8.23 6.94
C MET A 102 -0.07 -9.71 6.94
N GLN A 103 0.61 -10.51 7.76
CA GLN A 103 0.34 -11.94 7.86
C GLN A 103 -1.09 -12.24 8.30
N ASP A 104 -1.73 -11.31 9.01
CA ASP A 104 -3.11 -11.47 9.43
C ASP A 104 -4.11 -11.29 8.27
N TYR A 105 -3.66 -10.77 7.13
CA TYR A 105 -4.52 -10.48 5.97
C TYR A 105 -4.21 -11.36 4.76
N ILE A 106 -3.16 -12.14 4.84
CA ILE A 106 -2.74 -13.01 3.74
C ILE A 106 -2.93 -14.53 4.12
#